data_f6df4ea11103d5f849dfbd8674e918be
#
_entry.id   f6df4ea11103d5f849dfbd8674e918be
#
_cell.length_a   1.000
_cell.length_b   1.000
_cell.length_c   1.000
_cell.angle_alpha   90.00
_cell.angle_beta   90.00
_cell.angle_gamma   90.00
#
_symmetry.space_group_name_H-M   'P 1'
#
loop_
_entity.id
_entity.type
_entity.pdbx_description
1 polymer ?
#
loop_
_entity_poly.entity_id
_entity_poly.type
_entity_poly.pdbx_seq_one_letter_code
_entity_poly.pdbx_strand_id
1 'polypeptide(L)'
;LLPSLVEGLSLALLEAMASGTACVATDAGADGEVLEGGAGIVIRTQGVTTQLRTLLPVLRDQPVLTAELGRRARERVLDRYTLTRNIDALERLYQGLIRTPLAA
;
A
#
# COMPACT_ATOMS: atom_id res chain seq x y z
N LEU A 1 -0.36 3.04 -10.70
CA LEU A 1 -1.78 3.12 -10.37
C LEU A 1 -2.38 1.73 -10.26
N LEU A 2 -2.87 1.41 -9.11
CA LEU A 2 -3.47 0.12 -8.86
C LEU A 2 -4.96 0.30 -8.66
N PRO A 3 -5.79 -0.08 -9.61
CA PRO A 3 -7.24 0.11 -9.51
C PRO A 3 -7.92 -0.97 -8.66
N SER A 4 -7.29 -1.39 -7.61
CA SER A 4 -7.85 -2.38 -6.70
C SER A 4 -8.81 -1.69 -5.74
N LEU A 5 -10.09 -1.69 -6.04
CA LEU A 5 -11.10 -0.94 -5.27
C LEU A 5 -11.78 -1.77 -4.19
N VAL A 6 -11.82 -3.07 -4.31
CA VAL A 6 -12.66 -3.94 -3.47
C VAL A 6 -11.84 -5.00 -2.77
N GLU A 7 -10.70 -5.31 -3.30
CA GLU A 7 -9.84 -6.32 -2.73
C GLU A 7 -8.96 -5.69 -1.65
N GLY A 8 -8.54 -6.46 -0.72
CA GLY A 8 -7.66 -6.01 0.31
C GLY A 8 -6.35 -5.44 -0.22
N LEU A 9 -5.31 -5.67 0.50
CA LEU A 9 -4.00 -5.14 0.21
C LEU A 9 -3.47 -5.56 -1.16
N SER A 10 -3.03 -4.59 -1.95
CA SER A 10 -2.42 -4.86 -3.25
C SER A 10 -1.00 -5.42 -3.08
N LEU A 11 -0.76 -6.60 -3.63
CA LEU A 11 0.57 -7.19 -3.62
C LEU A 11 1.57 -6.34 -4.42
N ALA A 12 1.12 -5.77 -5.54
CA ALA A 12 1.97 -4.91 -6.36
C ALA A 12 2.37 -3.63 -5.61
N LEU A 13 1.49 -3.07 -4.78
CA LEU A 13 1.84 -1.94 -3.93
C LEU A 13 2.93 -2.33 -2.94
N LEU A 14 2.80 -3.46 -2.28
CA LEU A 14 3.78 -3.93 -1.31
C LEU A 14 5.14 -4.19 -1.97
N GLU A 15 5.16 -4.73 -3.17
CA GLU A 15 6.39 -4.93 -3.94
C GLU A 15 7.06 -3.60 -4.28
N ALA A 16 6.29 -2.63 -4.73
CA ALA A 16 6.82 -1.29 -5.03
C ALA A 16 7.41 -0.62 -3.78
N MET A 17 6.70 -0.71 -2.66
CA MET A 17 7.17 -0.18 -1.39
C MET A 17 8.46 -0.87 -0.92
N ALA A 18 8.51 -2.19 -1.03
CA ALA A 18 9.68 -2.96 -0.66
C ALA A 18 10.91 -2.60 -1.51
N SER A 19 10.69 -2.17 -2.74
CA SER A 19 11.75 -1.68 -3.62
C SER A 19 12.23 -0.27 -3.30
N GLY A 20 11.62 0.40 -2.34
CA GLY A 20 11.98 1.77 -1.99
C GLY A 20 11.43 2.80 -2.96
N THR A 21 10.36 2.49 -3.66
CA THR A 21 9.72 3.39 -4.61
C THR A 21 8.69 4.26 -3.90
N ALA A 22 8.67 5.55 -4.20
CA ALA A 22 7.63 6.45 -3.73
C ALA A 22 6.28 6.03 -4.32
N CYS A 23 5.29 5.81 -3.48
CA CYS A 23 4.00 5.29 -3.88
C CYS A 23 2.89 6.33 -3.67
N VAL A 24 1.93 6.32 -4.58
CA VAL A 24 0.73 7.15 -4.51
C VAL A 24 -0.48 6.22 -4.65
N ALA A 25 -1.42 6.34 -3.77
CA ALA A 25 -2.65 5.56 -3.81
C ALA A 25 -3.86 6.44 -3.54
N THR A 26 -5.03 5.94 -3.88
CA THR A 26 -6.29 6.62 -3.54
C THR A 26 -6.76 6.21 -2.15
N ASP A 27 -7.66 7.01 -1.59
CA ASP A 27 -8.25 6.74 -0.29
C ASP A 27 -9.42 5.72 -0.34
N ALA A 28 -9.63 5.10 -1.48
CA ALA A 28 -10.80 4.22 -1.69
C ALA A 28 -10.66 2.82 -1.11
N GLY A 29 -9.52 2.44 -0.57
CA GLY A 29 -9.33 1.08 -0.07
C GLY A 29 -8.12 0.92 0.84
N ALA A 30 -7.72 -0.32 1.06
CA ALA A 30 -6.64 -0.65 1.97
C ALA A 30 -5.28 -0.08 1.56
N ASP A 31 -5.07 0.17 0.27
CA ASP A 31 -3.81 0.74 -0.21
C ASP A 31 -3.54 2.13 0.39
N GLY A 32 -4.60 2.96 0.53
CA GLY A 32 -4.47 4.25 1.19
C GLY A 32 -4.08 4.11 2.66
N GLU A 33 -4.65 3.15 3.36
CA GLU A 33 -4.33 2.89 4.76
C GLU A 33 -2.87 2.46 4.95
N VAL A 34 -2.35 1.66 4.03
CA VAL A 34 -0.95 1.23 4.08
C VAL A 34 0.01 2.40 3.97
N LEU A 35 -0.33 3.41 3.19
CA LEU A 35 0.52 4.58 2.95
C LEU A 35 0.33 5.69 3.98
N GLU A 36 -0.71 5.67 4.79
CA GLU A 36 -0.94 6.69 5.81
C GLU A 36 0.23 6.81 6.79
N GLY A 37 0.40 8.00 7.35
CA GLY A 37 1.47 8.23 8.30
C GLY A 37 2.83 8.46 7.66
N GLY A 38 2.86 8.87 6.41
CA GLY A 38 4.09 9.30 5.74
C GLY A 38 4.82 8.24 4.94
N ALA A 39 4.23 7.05 4.75
CA ALA A 39 4.85 5.99 3.95
C ALA A 39 4.63 6.17 2.44
N GLY A 40 3.84 7.14 2.05
CA GLY A 40 3.54 7.47 0.67
C GLY A 40 2.54 8.62 0.63
N ILE A 41 1.95 8.82 -0.53
CA ILE A 41 0.96 9.89 -0.73
C ILE A 41 -0.39 9.26 -1.00
N VAL A 42 -1.40 9.72 -0.25
CA VAL A 42 -2.79 9.29 -0.45
C VAL A 42 -3.55 10.44 -1.08
N ILE A 43 -4.15 10.20 -2.22
CA ILE A 43 -4.97 11.19 -2.92
C ILE A 43 -6.45 10.80 -2.86
N ARG A 44 -7.32 11.78 -3.07
CA ARG A 44 -8.75 11.53 -3.06
C ARG A 44 -9.19 10.79 -4.32
N THR A 45 -10.16 9.92 -4.17
CA THR A 45 -10.73 9.17 -5.28
C THR A 45 -11.36 10.09 -6.34
N GLN A 46 -11.95 11.20 -5.90
CA GLN A 46 -12.50 12.20 -6.81
C GLN A 46 -11.40 13.12 -7.33
N GLY A 47 -11.40 13.34 -8.64
CA GLY A 47 -10.42 14.23 -9.25
C GLY A 47 -9.00 13.69 -9.31
N VAL A 48 -8.85 12.39 -9.46
CA VAL A 48 -7.54 11.72 -9.51
C VAL A 48 -6.63 12.35 -10.57
N THR A 49 -7.14 12.57 -11.78
CA THR A 49 -6.36 13.14 -12.87
C THR A 49 -5.81 14.50 -12.52
N THR A 50 -6.64 15.38 -11.95
CA THR A 50 -6.23 16.74 -11.56
C THR A 50 -5.17 16.68 -10.46
N GLN A 51 -5.37 15.84 -9.46
CA GLN A 51 -4.40 15.68 -8.36
C GLN A 51 -3.06 15.15 -8.86
N LEU A 52 -3.08 14.17 -9.76
CA LEU A 52 -1.85 13.64 -10.34
C LEU A 52 -1.12 14.66 -11.21
N ARG A 53 -1.83 15.47 -11.97
CA ARG A 53 -1.21 16.56 -12.76
C ARG A 53 -0.44 17.53 -11.89
N THR A 54 -0.94 17.81 -10.71
CA THR A 54 -0.26 18.70 -9.76
C THR A 54 0.89 18.00 -9.05
N LEU A 55 0.67 16.76 -8.66
CA LEU A 55 1.61 16.00 -7.82
C LEU A 55 2.82 15.47 -8.57
N LEU A 56 2.63 14.88 -9.74
CA LEU A 56 3.72 14.23 -10.47
C LEU A 56 4.89 15.15 -10.79
N PRO A 57 4.66 16.40 -11.26
CA PRO A 57 5.77 17.34 -11.46
C PRO A 57 6.52 17.67 -10.17
N VAL A 58 5.82 17.78 -9.06
CA VAL A 58 6.45 18.03 -7.75
C VAL A 58 7.38 16.89 -7.38
N LEU A 59 6.93 15.65 -7.52
CA LEU A 59 7.76 14.49 -7.22
C LEU A 59 8.96 14.38 -8.17
N ARG A 60 8.77 14.69 -9.44
CA ARG A 60 9.86 14.71 -10.42
C ARG A 60 10.92 15.74 -10.07
N ASP A 61 10.51 16.93 -9.65
CA ASP A 61 11.39 18.07 -9.42
C ASP A 61 12.00 18.09 -8.02
N GLN A 62 11.57 17.20 -7.13
CA GLN A 62 12.07 17.08 -5.77
C GLN A 62 12.58 15.67 -5.46
N PRO A 63 13.77 15.32 -5.97
CA PRO A 63 14.29 13.96 -5.83
C PRO A 63 14.56 13.56 -4.37
N VAL A 64 14.91 14.52 -3.51
CA VAL A 64 15.14 14.24 -2.09
C VAL A 64 13.85 13.83 -1.41
N LEU A 65 12.75 14.55 -1.67
CA LEU A 65 11.44 14.19 -1.13
C LEU A 65 10.97 12.83 -1.63
N THR A 66 11.12 12.60 -2.92
CA THR A 66 10.72 11.34 -3.55
C THR A 66 11.51 10.16 -2.99
N ALA A 67 12.82 10.32 -2.80
CA ALA A 67 13.66 9.30 -2.21
C ALA A 67 13.27 9.03 -0.75
N GLU A 68 12.93 10.06 0.01
CA GLU A 68 12.49 9.90 1.40
C GLU A 68 11.16 9.17 1.51
N LEU A 69 10.21 9.46 0.62
CA LEU A 69 8.95 8.72 0.55
C LEU A 69 9.18 7.24 0.23
N GLY A 70 10.09 6.95 -0.69
CA GLY A 70 10.47 5.58 -1.01
C GLY A 70 11.11 4.86 0.16
N ARG A 71 11.99 5.54 0.89
CA ARG A 71 12.62 4.99 2.09
C ARG A 71 11.58 4.64 3.16
N ARG A 72 10.65 5.53 3.41
CA ARG A 72 9.57 5.32 4.39
C ARG A 72 8.63 4.20 3.97
N ALA A 73 8.37 4.10 2.67
CA ALA A 73 7.57 3.01 2.13
C ALA A 73 8.23 1.66 2.42
N ARG A 74 9.53 1.56 2.13
CA ARG A 74 10.28 0.32 2.41
C ARG A 74 10.30 -0.02 3.89
N GLU A 75 10.54 0.95 4.74
CA GLU A 75 10.50 0.72 6.20
C GLU A 75 9.15 0.20 6.66
N ARG A 76 8.06 0.76 6.13
CA ARG A 76 6.71 0.33 6.46
C ARG A 76 6.47 -1.14 6.13
N VAL A 77 6.89 -1.56 4.94
CA VAL A 77 6.76 -2.95 4.52
C VAL A 77 7.60 -3.89 5.38
N LEU A 78 8.84 -3.52 5.65
CA LEU A 78 9.73 -4.33 6.48
C LEU A 78 9.21 -4.45 7.92
N ASP A 79 8.53 -3.44 8.42
CA ASP A 79 7.95 -3.45 9.75
C ASP A 79 6.65 -4.25 9.85
N ARG A 80 5.74 -4.08 8.88
CA ARG A 80 4.36 -4.57 9.01
C ARG A 80 3.97 -5.68 8.04
N TYR A 81 4.62 -5.79 6.90
CA TYR A 81 4.16 -6.61 5.78
C TYR A 81 5.23 -7.56 5.27
N THR A 82 6.10 -8.04 6.15
CA THR A 82 7.11 -9.04 5.77
C THR A 82 6.46 -10.36 5.41
N LEU A 83 7.17 -11.17 4.63
CA LEU A 83 6.69 -12.50 4.26
C LEU A 83 6.33 -13.34 5.49
N THR A 84 7.14 -13.29 6.52
CA THR A 84 6.87 -14.02 7.77
C THR A 84 5.54 -13.61 8.38
N ARG A 85 5.27 -12.30 8.48
CA ARG A 85 4.02 -11.80 9.02
C ARG A 85 2.81 -12.17 8.15
N ASN A 86 2.99 -12.17 6.84
CA ASN A 86 1.95 -12.57 5.91
C ASN A 86 1.63 -14.06 6.05
N ILE A 87 2.63 -14.89 6.20
CA ILE A 87 2.45 -16.33 6.45
C ILE A 87 1.73 -16.54 7.76
N ASP A 88 2.12 -15.85 8.82
CA ASP A 88 1.45 -15.95 10.13
C ASP A 88 -0.03 -15.54 10.03
N ALA A 89 -0.33 -14.48 9.31
CA ALA A 89 -1.69 -14.03 9.10
C ALA A 89 -2.52 -15.06 8.31
N LEU A 90 -1.92 -15.68 7.30
CA LEU A 90 -2.56 -16.74 6.54
C LEU A 90 -2.81 -17.98 7.38
N GLU A 91 -1.86 -18.35 8.23
CA GLU A 91 -2.02 -19.47 9.13
C GLU A 91 -3.18 -19.25 10.11
N ARG A 92 -3.28 -18.07 10.68
CA ARG A 92 -4.39 -17.73 11.58
C ARG A 92 -5.72 -17.80 10.88
N LEU A 93 -5.79 -17.28 9.66
CA LEU A 93 -6.98 -17.37 8.84
C LEU A 93 -7.34 -18.82 8.54
N TYR A 94 -6.36 -19.61 8.18
CA TYR A 94 -6.54 -21.02 7.87
C TYR A 94 -7.04 -21.81 9.09
N GLN A 95 -6.46 -21.58 10.24
CA GLN A 95 -6.90 -22.21 11.49
C GLN A 95 -8.31 -21.80 11.85
N GLY A 96 -8.67 -20.54 11.64
CA GLY A 96 -10.04 -20.08 11.83
C GLY A 96 -11.04 -20.80 10.94
N LEU A 97 -10.69 -21.03 9.69
CA LEU A 97 -11.53 -21.77 8.74
C LEU A 97 -11.67 -23.25 9.10
N ILE A 98 -10.61 -23.86 9.61
CA ILE A 98 -10.66 -25.25 10.04
C ILE A 98 -11.52 -25.43 11.30
N ARG A 99 -11.48 -24.47 12.21
CA ARG A 99 -12.26 -24.52 13.45
C ARG A 99 -13.74 -24.19 13.26
N THR A 100 -14.07 -23.48 12.22
CA THR A 100 -15.44 -23.12 11.91
C THR A 100 -15.98 -24.10 10.89
N PRO A 101 -16.97 -24.94 11.24
CA PRO A 101 -17.57 -25.84 10.26
C PRO A 101 -18.12 -24.99 9.11
N LEU A 102 -17.65 -25.26 7.91
CA LEU A 102 -18.24 -24.67 6.74
C LEU A 102 -19.69 -25.13 6.68
N ALA A 103 -20.62 -24.19 6.76
CA ALA A 103 -22.02 -24.49 6.54
C ALA A 103 -22.14 -25.00 5.11
N ALA A 104 -22.52 -26.25 4.98
CA ALA A 104 -22.70 -26.87 3.69
C ALA A 104 -23.89 -26.24 2.96
#